data_f14292b8b8fa1db6b7569265e0290b9d
#
_entry.id   f14292b8b8fa1db6b7569265e0290b9d
#
_cell.length_a   1.000
_cell.length_b   1.000
_cell.length_c   1.000
_cell.angle_alpha   90.00
_cell.angle_beta   90.00
_cell.angle_gamma   90.00
#
_symmetry.space_group_name_H-M   'P 1'
#
loop_
_entity.id
_entity.type
_entity.pdbx_description
1 polymer ?
#
loop_
_entity_poly.entity_id
_entity_poly.type
_entity_poly.pdbx_seq_one_letter_code
_entity_poly.pdbx_strand_id
1 'polypeptide(L)'
;MSTINRTIIEIHALETTAAGNLNRDDTGSPKTVEYGGTTRARVSSQAWKRPTRELFKELVDPNDLGIRTKRVVEELTGRILECRGDLSEEQATMLAETVLQGGAGIKLEKPRKKKADKIDDDDRVKQSQYLLFLGNRQYDPVSYTHLRAHETGR
;
A
#
# COMPACT_ATOMS: atom_id res chain seq x y z
N MET A 1 -15.53 29.95 -1.94
CA MET A 1 -14.82 28.76 -2.44
C MET A 1 -13.34 29.05 -2.32
N SER A 2 -12.63 28.36 -1.42
CA SER A 2 -11.18 28.53 -1.28
C SER A 2 -10.49 27.83 -2.46
N THR A 3 -9.78 28.58 -3.26
CA THR A 3 -8.88 28.05 -4.29
C THR A 3 -7.77 27.27 -3.60
N ILE A 4 -7.79 25.94 -3.73
CA ILE A 4 -6.66 25.12 -3.28
C ILE A 4 -5.50 25.41 -4.23
N ASN A 5 -4.53 26.19 -3.77
CA ASN A 5 -3.27 26.36 -4.49
C ASN A 5 -2.54 25.01 -4.53
N ARG A 6 -2.51 24.39 -5.72
CA ARG A 6 -1.71 23.19 -5.94
C ARG A 6 -0.31 23.60 -6.37
N THR A 7 0.67 23.19 -5.61
CA THR A 7 2.07 23.27 -6.02
C THR A 7 2.43 22.01 -6.79
N ILE A 8 2.89 22.16 -8.03
CA ILE A 8 3.39 21.07 -8.85
C ILE A 8 4.91 21.21 -8.88
N ILE A 9 5.60 20.15 -8.52
CA ILE A 9 7.06 20.07 -8.60
C ILE A 9 7.41 19.06 -9.68
N GLU A 10 8.14 19.52 -10.70
CA GLU A 10 8.69 18.68 -11.75
C GLU A 10 10.21 18.66 -11.63
N ILE A 11 10.78 17.47 -11.64
CA ILE A 11 12.23 17.27 -11.58
C ILE A 11 12.66 16.60 -12.87
N HIS A 12 13.52 17.29 -13.62
CA HIS A 12 14.13 16.80 -14.84
C HIS A 12 15.63 16.58 -14.59
N ALA A 13 16.07 15.33 -14.66
CA ALA A 13 17.48 15.00 -14.53
C ALA A 13 18.00 14.41 -15.85
N LEU A 14 19.11 14.92 -16.32
CA LEU A 14 19.85 14.43 -17.49
C LEU A 14 21.24 14.01 -17.06
N GLU A 15 21.55 12.76 -17.26
CA GLU A 15 22.82 12.15 -16.83
C GLU A 15 23.43 11.31 -17.95
N THR A 16 24.75 11.33 -18.05
CA THR A 16 25.48 10.43 -18.93
C THR A 16 25.77 9.15 -18.17
N THR A 17 25.19 8.04 -18.63
CA THR A 17 25.39 6.73 -18.01
C THR A 17 26.23 5.83 -18.89
N ALA A 18 26.88 4.83 -18.30
CA ALA A 18 27.51 3.75 -19.05
C ALA A 18 26.45 2.99 -19.87
N ALA A 19 26.88 2.35 -20.95
CA ALA A 19 26.01 1.55 -21.80
C ALA A 19 25.30 0.47 -20.97
N GLY A 20 23.96 0.53 -20.94
CA GLY A 20 23.14 -0.39 -20.16
C GLY A 20 21.66 -0.23 -20.44
N ASN A 21 20.91 -1.28 -20.19
CA ASN A 21 19.46 -1.26 -20.31
C ASN A 21 18.82 -0.96 -18.95
N LEU A 22 18.79 0.31 -18.58
CA LEU A 22 18.33 0.80 -17.28
C LEU A 22 16.84 0.55 -17.05
N ASN A 23 16.02 0.63 -18.08
CA ASN A 23 14.58 0.43 -17.99
C ASN A 23 14.03 -0.11 -19.32
N ARG A 24 13.26 -1.21 -19.24
CA ARG A 24 12.73 -1.90 -20.42
C ARG A 24 11.25 -1.59 -20.62
N ASP A 25 10.81 -1.66 -21.85
CA ASP A 25 9.40 -1.72 -22.22
C ASP A 25 8.85 -3.16 -22.10
N ASP A 26 7.59 -3.35 -22.51
CA ASP A 26 6.91 -4.64 -22.44
C ASP A 26 7.47 -5.67 -23.45
N THR A 27 8.24 -5.22 -24.44
CA THR A 27 8.94 -6.05 -25.42
C THR A 27 10.36 -6.42 -24.99
N GLY A 28 10.83 -5.87 -23.86
CA GLY A 28 12.17 -6.06 -23.35
C GLY A 28 13.21 -5.10 -23.92
N SER A 29 12.80 -4.17 -24.81
CA SER A 29 13.64 -3.16 -25.40
C SER A 29 13.91 -2.00 -24.43
N PRO A 30 15.05 -1.28 -24.54
CA PRO A 30 15.32 -0.10 -23.73
C PRO A 30 14.24 0.98 -23.97
N LYS A 31 13.71 1.55 -22.89
CA LYS A 31 12.83 2.72 -23.02
C LYS A 31 13.63 3.93 -23.46
N THR A 32 13.12 4.62 -24.46
CA THR A 32 13.73 5.81 -25.05
C THR A 32 12.78 7.01 -25.00
N VAL A 33 13.34 8.18 -25.20
CA VAL A 33 12.64 9.45 -25.37
C VAL A 33 13.47 10.35 -26.29
N GLU A 34 12.81 11.10 -27.15
CA GLU A 34 13.46 12.20 -27.87
C GLU A 34 13.47 13.44 -26.97
N TYR A 35 14.66 13.91 -26.65
CA TYR A 35 14.86 15.10 -25.83
C TYR A 35 16.08 15.89 -26.32
N GLY A 36 15.87 17.18 -26.60
CA GLY A 36 16.91 18.06 -27.17
C GLY A 36 17.37 17.63 -28.56
N GLY A 37 16.44 17.10 -29.39
CA GLY A 37 16.74 16.67 -30.77
C GLY A 37 17.56 15.37 -30.85
N THR A 38 17.68 14.61 -29.79
CA THR A 38 18.45 13.36 -29.75
C THR A 38 17.68 12.29 -28.99
N THR A 39 17.71 11.05 -29.47
CA THR A 39 17.15 9.89 -28.78
C THR A 39 18.02 9.53 -27.56
N ARG A 40 17.41 9.45 -26.41
CA ARG A 40 18.05 9.17 -25.13
C ARG A 40 17.41 7.99 -24.42
N ALA A 41 18.18 7.26 -23.62
CA ALA A 41 17.63 6.29 -22.70
C ALA A 41 16.76 6.99 -21.64
N ARG A 42 15.65 6.37 -21.27
CA ARG A 42 14.72 6.91 -20.29
C ARG A 42 14.43 5.92 -19.18
N VAL A 43 14.47 6.39 -17.96
CA VAL A 43 13.92 5.69 -16.80
C VAL A 43 12.54 6.24 -16.51
N SER A 44 11.51 5.39 -16.51
CA SER A 44 10.13 5.82 -16.27
C SER A 44 9.91 6.23 -14.81
N SER A 45 8.97 7.14 -14.58
CA SER A 45 8.58 7.56 -13.22
C SER A 45 8.16 6.38 -12.32
N GLN A 46 7.60 5.34 -12.89
CA GLN A 46 7.22 4.12 -12.16
C GLN A 46 8.45 3.36 -11.62
N ALA A 47 9.55 3.33 -12.38
CA ALA A 47 10.78 2.68 -11.96
C ALA A 47 11.43 3.43 -10.77
N TRP A 48 11.29 4.74 -10.70
CA TRP A 48 11.76 5.57 -9.58
C TRP A 48 10.95 5.41 -8.30
N LYS A 49 9.65 5.13 -8.40
CA LYS A 49 8.76 5.06 -7.24
C LYS A 49 9.17 3.99 -6.23
N ARG A 50 9.71 2.87 -6.68
CA ARG A 50 10.13 1.81 -5.76
C ARG A 50 11.39 2.18 -4.99
N PRO A 51 12.52 2.55 -5.63
CA PRO A 51 13.71 3.02 -4.92
C PRO A 51 13.43 4.19 -3.98
N THR A 52 12.59 5.15 -4.40
CA THR A 52 12.18 6.28 -3.55
C THR A 52 11.50 5.81 -2.26
N ARG A 53 10.56 4.85 -2.36
CA ARG A 53 9.91 4.28 -1.16
C ARG A 53 10.86 3.52 -0.26
N GLU A 54 11.82 2.80 -0.83
CA GLU A 54 12.85 2.11 -0.02
C GLU A 54 13.72 3.12 0.72
N LEU A 55 14.12 4.20 0.03
CA LEU A 55 14.91 5.27 0.65
C LEU A 55 14.16 5.99 1.78
N PHE A 56 12.85 6.18 1.64
CA PHE A 56 12.03 6.79 2.71
C PHE A 56 12.05 6.00 4.01
N LYS A 57 12.25 4.68 3.96
CA LYS A 57 12.37 3.87 5.19
C LYS A 57 13.62 4.21 6.01
N GLU A 58 14.64 4.77 5.36
CA GLU A 58 15.89 5.19 5.99
C GLU A 58 15.85 6.64 6.47
N LEU A 59 15.05 7.50 5.80
CA LEU A 59 15.05 8.94 6.01
C LEU A 59 13.88 9.45 6.87
N VAL A 60 12.81 8.69 6.96
CA VAL A 60 11.55 9.12 7.58
C VAL A 60 11.24 8.21 8.77
N ASP A 61 10.69 8.79 9.85
CA ASP A 61 10.24 8.02 11.01
C ASP A 61 9.26 6.92 10.56
N PRO A 62 9.44 5.66 10.99
CA PRO A 62 8.55 4.55 10.66
C PRO A 62 7.06 4.85 10.94
N ASN A 63 6.76 5.66 11.96
CA ASN A 63 5.39 6.06 12.28
C ASN A 63 4.76 7.00 11.25
N ASP A 64 5.58 7.74 10.51
CA ASP A 64 5.14 8.64 9.44
C ASP A 64 5.08 7.96 8.06
N LEU A 65 5.52 6.71 7.99
CA LEU A 65 5.43 5.91 6.77
C LEU A 65 4.02 5.32 6.61
N GLY A 66 3.72 4.92 5.38
CA GLY A 66 2.50 4.21 5.05
C GLY A 66 2.78 2.86 4.42
N ILE A 67 1.80 1.97 4.55
CA ILE A 67 1.83 0.64 3.97
C ILE A 67 0.97 0.62 2.71
N ARG A 68 1.55 0.15 1.61
CA ARG A 68 0.82 -0.08 0.37
C ARG A 68 0.58 -1.57 0.19
N THR A 69 -0.60 -2.02 0.53
CA THR A 69 -0.93 -3.45 0.55
C THR A 69 -2.35 -3.73 0.10
N LYS A 70 -2.63 -4.96 -0.31
CA LYS A 70 -3.97 -5.53 -0.38
C LYS A 70 -4.35 -6.26 0.92
N ARG A 71 -3.36 -6.62 1.74
CA ARG A 71 -3.53 -7.40 2.98
C ARG A 71 -3.92 -6.52 4.17
N VAL A 72 -4.86 -5.60 3.92
CA VAL A 72 -5.28 -4.61 4.92
C VAL A 72 -5.99 -5.23 6.11
N VAL A 73 -6.67 -6.37 5.92
CA VAL A 73 -7.32 -7.13 7.00
C VAL A 73 -6.26 -7.64 7.97
N GLU A 74 -5.21 -8.29 7.48
CA GLU A 74 -4.13 -8.82 8.30
C GLU A 74 -3.40 -7.71 9.08
N GLU A 75 -3.12 -6.58 8.41
CA GLU A 75 -2.51 -5.42 9.06
C GLU A 75 -3.37 -4.87 10.20
N LEU A 76 -4.67 -4.73 9.96
CA LEU A 76 -5.59 -4.23 10.98
C LEU A 76 -5.79 -5.26 12.10
N THR A 77 -5.89 -6.55 11.77
CA THR A 77 -5.96 -7.63 12.75
C THR A 77 -4.77 -7.60 13.72
N GLY A 78 -3.54 -7.47 13.18
CA GLY A 78 -2.34 -7.37 14.01
C GLY A 78 -2.41 -6.21 15.00
N ARG A 79 -2.83 -5.03 14.55
CA ARG A 79 -2.97 -3.85 15.42
C ARG A 79 -4.09 -3.97 16.44
N ILE A 80 -5.19 -4.62 16.09
CA ILE A 80 -6.28 -4.92 17.04
C ILE A 80 -5.74 -5.83 18.16
N LEU A 81 -4.98 -6.86 17.83
CA LEU A 81 -4.39 -7.77 18.81
C LEU A 81 -3.34 -7.09 19.70
N GLU A 82 -2.56 -6.15 19.16
CA GLU A 82 -1.64 -5.32 19.95
C GLU A 82 -2.38 -4.45 20.98
N CYS A 83 -3.55 -3.93 20.61
CA CYS A 83 -4.38 -3.08 21.49
C CYS A 83 -5.26 -3.92 22.43
N ARG A 84 -5.69 -5.09 22.03
CA ARG A 84 -6.63 -5.99 22.73
C ARG A 84 -6.12 -7.41 22.72
N GLY A 85 -5.18 -7.70 23.59
CA GLY A 85 -4.59 -9.02 23.77
C GLY A 85 -5.55 -10.08 24.34
N ASP A 86 -6.78 -9.70 24.70
CA ASP A 86 -7.85 -10.57 25.18
C ASP A 86 -8.66 -11.22 24.03
N LEU A 87 -8.53 -10.74 22.80
CA LEU A 87 -9.25 -11.26 21.65
C LEU A 87 -8.50 -12.44 21.01
N SER A 88 -9.25 -13.41 20.48
CA SER A 88 -8.65 -14.41 19.59
C SER A 88 -8.35 -13.80 18.22
N GLU A 89 -7.43 -14.42 17.48
CA GLU A 89 -7.08 -14.00 16.13
C GLU A 89 -8.31 -13.98 15.20
N GLU A 90 -9.20 -14.97 15.33
CA GLU A 90 -10.44 -15.05 14.58
C GLU A 90 -11.38 -13.87 14.88
N GLN A 91 -11.54 -13.54 16.18
CA GLN A 91 -12.36 -12.41 16.60
C GLN A 91 -11.80 -11.08 16.10
N ALA A 92 -10.48 -10.90 16.18
CA ALA A 92 -9.81 -9.70 15.67
C ALA A 92 -9.94 -9.58 14.15
N THR A 93 -9.83 -10.68 13.42
CA THR A 93 -10.02 -10.72 11.96
C THR A 93 -11.46 -10.37 11.56
N MET A 94 -12.45 -10.93 12.23
CA MET A 94 -13.87 -10.59 11.99
C MET A 94 -14.13 -9.10 12.25
N LEU A 95 -13.56 -8.56 13.30
CA LEU A 95 -13.68 -7.14 13.63
C LEU A 95 -13.03 -6.27 12.55
N ALA A 96 -11.82 -6.61 12.13
CA ALA A 96 -11.12 -5.92 11.04
C ALA A 96 -11.91 -5.93 9.73
N GLU A 97 -12.49 -7.07 9.35
CA GLU A 97 -13.35 -7.17 8.16
C GLU A 97 -14.59 -6.28 8.28
N THR A 98 -15.27 -6.32 9.42
CA THR A 98 -16.49 -5.51 9.67
C THR A 98 -16.19 -4.02 9.56
N VAL A 99 -15.08 -3.59 10.14
CA VAL A 99 -14.65 -2.18 10.10
C VAL A 99 -14.32 -1.75 8.67
N LEU A 100 -13.56 -2.56 7.95
CA LEU A 100 -13.15 -2.22 6.58
C LEU A 100 -14.32 -2.22 5.61
N GLN A 101 -15.26 -3.16 5.73
CA GLN A 101 -16.45 -3.22 4.88
C GLN A 101 -17.52 -2.21 5.28
N GLY A 102 -17.88 -2.18 6.54
CA GLY A 102 -18.98 -1.35 7.04
C GLY A 102 -18.56 0.11 7.24
N GLY A 103 -17.40 0.35 7.85
CA GLY A 103 -16.92 1.69 8.17
C GLY A 103 -16.25 2.40 6.99
N ALA A 104 -15.39 1.70 6.27
CA ALA A 104 -14.62 2.29 5.19
C ALA A 104 -15.16 1.98 3.78
N GLY A 105 -16.18 1.14 3.65
CA GLY A 105 -16.76 0.74 2.36
C GLY A 105 -15.80 -0.01 1.44
N ILE A 106 -14.77 -0.65 2.01
CA ILE A 106 -13.75 -1.35 1.24
C ILE A 106 -14.27 -2.73 0.86
N LYS A 107 -14.29 -3.02 -0.44
CA LYS A 107 -14.66 -4.36 -0.92
C LYS A 107 -13.54 -5.35 -0.65
N LEU A 108 -13.87 -6.39 0.10
CA LEU A 108 -12.97 -7.50 0.43
C LEU A 108 -13.30 -8.72 -0.40
N GLU A 109 -12.28 -9.44 -0.84
CA GLU A 109 -12.40 -10.70 -1.59
C GLU A 109 -11.35 -11.71 -1.11
N LYS A 110 -11.66 -13.00 -1.28
CA LYS A 110 -10.66 -14.05 -1.03
C LYS A 110 -9.56 -14.00 -2.11
N PRO A 111 -8.28 -14.13 -1.74
CA PRO A 111 -7.19 -14.10 -2.72
C PRO A 111 -7.30 -15.28 -3.68
N ARG A 112 -6.96 -15.06 -4.95
CA ARG A 112 -6.99 -16.11 -5.98
C ARG A 112 -6.01 -17.23 -5.64
N LYS A 113 -6.46 -18.49 -5.78
CA LYS A 113 -5.66 -19.70 -5.54
C LYS A 113 -4.48 -19.72 -6.53
N LYS A 114 -3.27 -19.80 -6.00
CA LYS A 114 -2.08 -20.11 -6.80
C LYS A 114 -1.90 -21.61 -6.83
N LYS A 115 -1.48 -22.20 -7.97
CA LYS A 115 -1.28 -23.64 -8.15
C LYS A 115 -0.37 -24.34 -7.12
N ALA A 116 0.44 -23.55 -6.39
CA ALA A 116 1.38 -24.04 -5.39
C ALA A 116 0.87 -23.92 -3.92
N ASP A 117 -0.30 -23.33 -3.70
CA ASP A 117 -0.80 -23.07 -2.34
C ASP A 117 -1.49 -24.32 -1.77
N LYS A 118 -0.99 -24.77 -0.63
CA LYS A 118 -1.54 -25.91 0.13
C LYS A 118 -2.62 -25.50 1.16
N ILE A 119 -2.91 -24.21 1.28
CA ILE A 119 -3.87 -23.68 2.25
C ILE A 119 -5.27 -23.80 1.66
N ASP A 120 -6.22 -24.32 2.43
CA ASP A 120 -7.62 -24.39 2.03
C ASP A 120 -8.21 -23.00 1.79
N ASP A 121 -9.18 -22.92 0.85
CA ASP A 121 -9.80 -21.66 0.47
C ASP A 121 -10.57 -21.00 1.63
N ASP A 122 -10.97 -21.80 2.63
CA ASP A 122 -11.76 -21.30 3.76
C ASP A 122 -10.91 -20.61 4.81
N ASP A 123 -9.63 -21.01 4.95
CA ASP A 123 -8.69 -20.44 5.92
C ASP A 123 -7.96 -19.18 5.43
N ARG A 124 -8.27 -18.70 4.22
CA ARG A 124 -7.60 -17.52 3.67
C ARG A 124 -8.23 -16.23 4.15
N VAL A 125 -7.42 -15.38 4.78
CA VAL A 125 -7.83 -14.03 5.15
C VAL A 125 -8.19 -13.23 3.91
N LYS A 126 -9.34 -12.55 3.93
CA LYS A 126 -9.78 -11.68 2.83
C LYS A 126 -8.83 -10.51 2.64
N GLN A 127 -8.74 -10.03 1.41
CA GLN A 127 -7.92 -8.88 1.04
C GLN A 127 -8.73 -7.88 0.21
N SER A 128 -8.26 -6.64 0.13
CA SER A 128 -8.93 -5.65 -0.70
C SER A 128 -8.77 -5.96 -2.20
N GLN A 129 -9.80 -5.63 -3.00
CA GLN A 129 -9.76 -5.80 -4.46
C GLN A 129 -8.62 -5.00 -5.10
N TYR A 130 -8.28 -3.87 -4.55
CA TYR A 130 -7.24 -2.96 -5.04
C TYR A 130 -6.19 -2.66 -3.96
N LEU A 131 -5.04 -2.18 -4.40
CA LEU A 131 -3.98 -1.76 -3.49
C LEU A 131 -4.42 -0.50 -2.74
N LEU A 132 -4.45 -0.59 -1.43
CA LEU A 132 -4.64 0.55 -0.54
C LEU A 132 -3.29 1.07 -0.06
N PHE A 133 -3.21 2.37 0.14
CA PHE A 133 -2.11 3.03 0.79
C PHE A 133 -2.63 3.75 2.02
N LEU A 134 -2.26 3.27 3.19
CA LEU A 134 -2.66 3.84 4.47
C LEU A 134 -1.40 4.18 5.28
N GLY A 135 -1.36 5.38 5.83
CA GLY A 135 -0.33 5.77 6.77
C GLY A 135 -0.45 5.00 8.08
N ASN A 136 0.67 4.71 8.72
CA ASN A 136 0.66 3.99 9.99
C ASN A 136 -0.23 4.68 11.03
N ARG A 137 -0.19 6.00 11.11
CA ARG A 137 -1.06 6.79 12.00
C ARG A 137 -2.55 6.71 11.65
N GLN A 138 -2.92 6.31 10.44
CA GLN A 138 -4.33 6.16 10.05
C GLN A 138 -4.95 4.86 10.54
N TYR A 139 -4.14 3.84 10.79
CA TYR A 139 -4.62 2.59 11.40
C TYR A 139 -4.98 2.75 12.87
N ASP A 140 -4.27 3.60 13.61
CA ASP A 140 -4.46 3.76 15.05
C ASP A 140 -5.86 4.25 15.44
N PRO A 141 -6.43 5.33 14.84
CA PRO A 141 -7.80 5.76 15.13
C PRO A 141 -8.85 4.69 14.79
N VAL A 142 -8.63 3.90 13.74
CA VAL A 142 -9.55 2.84 13.32
C VAL A 142 -9.58 1.72 14.34
N SER A 143 -8.44 1.34 14.90
CA SER A 143 -8.37 0.34 15.97
C SER A 143 -9.01 0.84 17.28
N TYR A 144 -8.87 2.14 17.61
CA TYR A 144 -9.40 2.71 18.86
C TYR A 144 -10.90 3.06 18.81
N THR A 145 -11.39 3.65 17.74
CA THR A 145 -12.78 4.15 17.70
C THR A 145 -13.82 3.04 17.64
N HIS A 146 -13.53 1.95 16.94
CA HIS A 146 -14.44 0.81 16.86
C HIS A 146 -14.41 -0.07 18.11
N LEU A 147 -13.29 -0.13 18.82
CA LEU A 147 -13.20 -0.81 20.10
C LEU A 147 -14.09 -0.13 21.16
N ARG A 148 -14.14 1.21 21.21
CA ARG A 148 -15.03 1.96 22.11
C ARG A 148 -16.50 1.83 21.76
N ALA A 149 -16.86 1.75 20.48
CA ALA A 149 -18.26 1.61 20.08
C ALA A 149 -18.87 0.27 20.53
N HIS A 150 -18.08 -0.79 20.64
CA HIS A 150 -18.52 -2.07 21.19
C HIS A 150 -18.65 -2.09 22.73
N GLU A 151 -17.92 -1.23 23.45
CA GLU A 151 -17.99 -1.14 24.91
C GLU A 151 -19.19 -0.31 25.37
N THR A 152 -19.67 0.63 24.57
CA THR A 152 -20.83 1.51 24.92
C THR A 152 -22.19 0.94 24.50
N GLY A 153 -22.21 -0.20 23.84
CA GLY A 153 -23.42 -0.88 23.33
C GLY A 153 -24.03 -1.92 24.27
N ARG A 154 -23.84 -1.77 25.60
CA ARG A 154 -24.56 -2.54 26.64
C ARG A 154 -25.50 -1.65 27.43
#